data_50a848c831a152850ff6fb3a61a4594d
#
_entry.id   50a848c831a152850ff6fb3a61a4594d
#
_cell.length_a   1.000
_cell.length_b   1.000
_cell.length_c   1.000
_cell.angle_alpha   90.00
_cell.angle_beta   90.00
_cell.angle_gamma   90.00
#
_symmetry.space_group_name_H-M   'P 1'
#
loop_
_entity.id
_entity.type
_entity.pdbx_description
1 polymer ?
#
loop_
_entity_poly.entity_id
_entity_poly.type
_entity_poly.pdbx_seq_one_letter_code
_entity_poly.pdbx_strand_id
1 'polypeptide(L)' 'VEGQVLSPAGTWQSYQYEDSQYMVHETSDETKGRLAITHYQTVASSKRYSCLQLRLETGRKNQIRVHCQSAGHSVVG' A
#
# COMPACT_ATOMS: atom_id res chain seq x y z
N VAL A 1 3.51 10.08 1.03
CA VAL A 1 3.58 9.21 2.22
C VAL A 1 4.55 9.76 3.23
N GLU A 2 4.37 9.39 4.47
CA GLU A 2 5.30 9.73 5.55
C GLU A 2 6.57 8.90 5.44
N GLY A 3 7.69 9.50 5.83
CA GLY A 3 8.99 8.86 5.85
C GLY A 3 9.68 8.86 4.49
N GLN A 4 10.93 8.45 4.51
CA GLN A 4 11.76 8.36 3.32
C GLN A 4 11.69 6.95 2.75
N VAL A 5 11.11 6.82 1.55
CA VAL A 5 11.08 5.55 0.82
C VAL A 5 12.42 5.42 0.12
N LEU A 6 13.22 4.44 0.53
CA LEU A 6 14.59 4.26 0.05
C LEU A 6 14.66 3.62 -1.33
N SER A 7 13.70 2.78 -1.67
CA SER A 7 13.67 2.14 -3.00
C SER A 7 13.14 3.11 -4.05
N PRO A 8 13.80 3.21 -5.22
CA PRO A 8 13.30 4.08 -6.29
C PRO A 8 12.00 3.58 -6.92
N ALA A 9 11.75 2.27 -6.87
CA ALA A 9 10.55 1.66 -7.39
C ALA A 9 10.35 0.29 -6.75
N GLY A 10 9.12 -0.20 -6.80
CA GLY A 10 8.82 -1.52 -6.26
C GLY A 10 7.36 -1.91 -6.49
N THR A 11 7.02 -3.07 -5.97
CA THR A 11 5.68 -3.63 -6.04
C THR A 11 5.27 -4.12 -4.67
N TRP A 12 4.09 -3.70 -4.22
CA TRP A 12 3.46 -4.24 -3.02
C TRP A 12 2.37 -5.20 -3.45
N GLN A 13 2.40 -6.40 -2.90
CA GLN A 13 1.43 -7.44 -3.22
C GLN A 13 1.01 -8.15 -1.94
N SER A 14 -0.28 -8.22 -1.70
CA SER A 14 -0.83 -8.91 -0.54
C SER A 14 -2.26 -9.32 -0.79
N TYR A 15 -2.78 -10.23 0.03
CA TYR A 15 -4.20 -10.52 0.08
C TYR A 15 -4.85 -9.62 1.11
N GLN A 16 -5.97 -8.99 0.75
CA GLN A 16 -6.66 -8.04 1.60
C GLN A 16 -8.12 -8.46 1.77
N TYR A 17 -8.66 -8.26 2.96
CA TYR A 17 -10.06 -8.52 3.26
C TYR A 17 -10.65 -7.39 4.10
N GLU A 18 -11.97 -7.24 4.02
CA GLU A 18 -12.72 -6.28 4.81
C GLU A 18 -13.44 -7.03 5.93
N ASP A 19 -13.32 -6.56 7.17
CA ASP A 19 -13.97 -7.16 8.30
C ASP A 19 -15.43 -6.66 8.44
N SER A 20 -16.14 -7.15 9.48
CA SER A 20 -17.53 -6.78 9.72
C SER A 20 -17.72 -5.30 10.07
N GLN A 21 -16.66 -4.59 10.41
CA GLN A 21 -16.67 -3.15 10.71
C GLN A 21 -16.16 -2.32 9.53
N TYR A 22 -16.05 -2.93 8.34
CA TYR A 22 -15.57 -2.29 7.10
C TYR A 22 -14.10 -1.83 7.15
N MET A 23 -13.31 -2.41 8.05
CA MET A 23 -11.87 -2.17 8.10
C MET A 23 -11.15 -3.17 7.19
N VAL A 24 -10.17 -2.68 6.44
CA VAL A 24 -9.39 -3.52 5.51
C VAL A 24 -8.11 -3.98 6.19
N HIS A 25 -7.83 -5.27 6.09
CA HIS A 25 -6.67 -5.92 6.68
C HIS A 25 -5.93 -6.73 5.65
N GLU A 26 -4.63 -6.96 5.89
CA GLU A 26 -3.85 -7.92 5.11
C GLU A 26 -3.90 -9.30 5.77
N THR A 27 -3.84 -10.34 4.95
CA THR A 27 -3.80 -11.71 5.41
C THR A 27 -2.87 -12.53 4.51
N SER A 28 -2.28 -13.58 5.06
CA SER A 28 -1.54 -14.57 4.28
C SER A 28 -2.46 -15.67 3.72
N ASP A 29 -3.72 -15.67 4.13
CA ASP A 29 -4.70 -16.67 3.72
C ASP A 29 -5.42 -16.20 2.46
N GLU A 30 -5.04 -16.78 1.31
CA GLU A 30 -5.64 -16.45 0.02
C GLU A 30 -7.12 -16.83 -0.09
N THR A 31 -7.63 -17.68 0.83
CA THR A 31 -9.05 -18.02 0.84
C THR A 31 -9.90 -16.96 1.52
N LYS A 32 -9.30 -16.12 2.38
CA LYS A 32 -9.99 -15.03 3.09
C LYS A 32 -9.87 -13.70 2.38
N GLY A 33 -8.76 -13.47 1.69
CA GLY A 33 -8.47 -12.19 1.09
C GLY A 33 -8.52 -12.24 -0.42
N ARG A 34 -8.53 -11.04 -1.01
CA ARG A 34 -8.41 -10.86 -2.46
C ARG A 34 -7.05 -10.26 -2.76
N LEU A 35 -6.45 -10.70 -3.86
CA LEU A 35 -5.14 -10.22 -4.26
C LEU A 35 -5.18 -8.72 -4.56
N ALA A 36 -4.25 -7.98 -3.97
CA ALA A 36 -4.06 -6.56 -4.18
C ALA A 36 -2.62 -6.30 -4.63
N ILE A 37 -2.45 -5.63 -5.75
CA ILE A 37 -1.13 -5.34 -6.33
C ILE A 37 -1.02 -3.85 -6.61
N THR A 38 -0.02 -3.22 -6.01
CA THR A 38 0.30 -1.80 -6.20
C THR A 38 1.76 -1.67 -6.62
N HIS A 39 2.00 -1.07 -7.78
CA HIS A 39 3.34 -0.69 -8.21
C HIS A 39 3.61 0.75 -7.80
N TYR A 40 4.80 1.03 -7.33
CA TYR A 40 5.17 2.39 -6.96
C TYR A 40 6.49 2.81 -7.58
N GLN A 41 6.62 4.11 -7.81
CA GLN A 41 7.86 4.76 -8.19
C GLN A 41 8.02 5.99 -7.31
N THR A 42 9.18 6.13 -6.66
CA THR A 42 9.48 7.29 -5.85
C THR A 42 9.87 8.44 -6.76
N VAL A 43 9.08 9.49 -6.77
CA VAL A 43 9.27 10.66 -7.63
C VAL A 43 10.17 11.68 -6.93
N ALA A 44 9.97 11.87 -5.63
CA ALA A 44 10.74 12.78 -4.81
C ALA A 44 10.69 12.33 -3.37
N SER A 45 11.73 12.61 -2.60
CA SER A 45 11.74 12.28 -1.19
C SER A 45 12.53 13.29 -0.38
N SER A 46 12.15 13.43 0.87
CA SER A 46 12.87 14.16 1.90
C SER A 46 12.99 13.26 3.12
N LYS A 47 13.60 13.75 4.19
CA LYS A 47 13.74 12.96 5.42
C LYS A 47 12.41 12.59 6.05
N ARG A 48 11.35 13.39 5.81
CA ARG A 48 10.04 13.22 6.46
C ARG A 48 8.97 12.67 5.55
N TYR A 49 9.05 12.91 4.25
CA TYR A 49 7.99 12.57 3.31
C TYR A 49 8.56 12.05 2.01
N SER A 50 7.77 11.25 1.33
CA SER A 50 8.06 10.80 -0.03
C SER A 50 6.84 10.99 -0.91
N CYS A 51 7.08 11.40 -2.15
CA CYS A 51 6.05 11.48 -3.17
C CYS A 51 6.17 10.27 -4.08
N LEU A 52 5.11 9.47 -4.15
CA LEU A 52 5.09 8.24 -4.93
C LEU A 52 4.11 8.37 -6.08
N GLN A 53 4.53 7.89 -7.24
CA GLN A 53 3.62 7.63 -8.35
C GLN A 53 3.19 6.18 -8.25
N LEU A 54 1.87 5.94 -8.27
CA LEU A 54 1.32 4.62 -8.07
C LEU A 54 0.60 4.14 -9.32
N ARG A 55 0.74 2.84 -9.60
CA ARG A 55 0.00 2.17 -10.66
C ARG A 55 -0.64 0.92 -10.07
N LEU A 56 -1.97 0.82 -10.18
CA LEU A 56 -2.72 -0.28 -9.62
C LEU A 56 -3.02 -1.33 -10.68
N GLU A 57 -2.76 -2.60 -10.37
CA GLU A 57 -3.26 -3.73 -11.17
C GLU A 57 -4.62 -4.19 -10.65
N THR A 58 -4.93 -3.90 -9.38
CA THR A 58 -6.20 -4.24 -8.74
C THR A 58 -6.80 -2.98 -8.13
N GLY A 59 -8.09 -2.96 -7.91
CA GLY A 59 -8.78 -1.80 -7.34
C GLY A 59 -9.50 -2.15 -6.04
N ARG A 60 -8.82 -2.76 -5.07
CA ARG A 60 -9.41 -3.09 -3.78
C ARG A 60 -9.63 -1.83 -2.93
N LYS A 61 -10.68 -1.84 -2.13
CA LYS A 61 -10.99 -0.74 -1.20
C LYS A 61 -9.80 -0.47 -0.27
N ASN A 62 -9.39 0.79 -0.17
CA ASN A 62 -8.29 1.24 0.69
C ASN A 62 -6.94 0.52 0.43
N GLN A 63 -6.77 -0.08 -0.74
CA GLN A 63 -5.58 -0.85 -1.10
C GLN A 63 -4.29 -0.06 -0.90
N ILE A 64 -4.25 1.17 -1.40
CA ILE A 64 -3.06 2.03 -1.32
C ILE A 64 -2.72 2.34 0.13
N ARG A 65 -3.73 2.69 0.92
CA ARG A 65 -3.55 3.01 2.35
C ARG A 65 -2.98 1.82 3.11
N VAL A 66 -3.52 0.63 2.87
CA VAL A 66 -3.07 -0.60 3.55
C VAL A 66 -1.64 -0.94 3.15
N HIS A 67 -1.32 -0.91 1.86
CA HIS A 67 0.03 -1.20 1.38
C HIS A 67 1.06 -0.20 1.92
N CYS A 68 0.76 1.09 1.90
CA CYS A 68 1.66 2.11 2.42
C CYS A 68 1.90 1.93 3.92
N GLN A 69 0.86 1.65 4.67
CA GLN A 69 0.96 1.44 6.12
C GLN A 69 1.79 0.21 6.45
N SER A 70 1.58 -0.90 5.73
CA SER A 70 2.35 -2.14 5.93
C SER A 70 3.82 -1.95 5.59
N ALA A 71 4.13 -1.10 4.63
CA ALA A 71 5.51 -0.77 4.27
C ALA A 71 6.17 0.21 5.25
N GLY A 72 5.44 0.68 6.26
CA GLY A 72 5.93 1.64 7.24
C GLY A 72 5.82 3.10 6.81
N HIS A 73 5.02 3.40 5.79
CA HIS A 73 4.88 4.73 5.21
C HIS A 73 3.41 5.10 5.06
N SER A 74 2.81 5.66 6.11
CA SER A 74 1.40 6.05 6.08
C SER A 74 1.14 7.16 5.07
N VAL A 75 -0.05 7.11 4.44
CA VAL A 75 -0.49 8.16 3.51
C VAL A 75 -0.74 9.44 4.28
N VAL A 76 -0.18 10.55 3.77
CA VAL A 76 -0.43 11.89 4.31
C VAL A 76 -1.76 12.40 3.77
N GLY A 77 -2.63 12.87 4.65
CA GLY A 77 -3.87 13.39 4.12
C GLY A 77 -4.92 13.68 5.14
#